data_09a947022521ff23cc01a02f74487a27
#
_entry.id   09a947022521ff23cc01a02f74487a27
#
_cell.length_a   1.000
_cell.length_b   1.000
_cell.length_c   1.000
_cell.angle_alpha   90.00
_cell.angle_beta   90.00
_cell.angle_gamma   90.00
#
_symmetry.space_group_name_H-M   'P 1'
#
loop_
_entity.id
_entity.type
_entity.pdbx_description
1 polymer ?
#
loop_
_entity_poly.entity_id
_entity_poly.type
_entity_poly.pdbx_seq_one_letter_code
_entity_poly.pdbx_strand_id
1 'polypeptide(L)'
;MAALKKVLIAATVAAIAAFFGHAFLKINRLSLASREMPVKHLKCHYLPNIEYGAEDITVLKDGLAFLSTGLHDYLDMPSFSNEPGKMYVLDLLHPKPTPVELQIKGELDLNSFNPHGISVYTDEADDSIYLFVVNHPQRKSQVEIFRFVWDDTLVHLKTVAHPLLHSVNDIVAVGPEHFYATNDRYFHNAAPQVLTVVLSLPWCNVVYYSPEEVREAAGGIQSANGINISPDKRYIYVSDVLDHEVDVFERLDGEQLVYVKSVAVGRLCQNIEVDHVTGDVWLGCHPDATKLSKFDPEEPPGSEIIKIKSIISDQPVVTLEYGDDGHELMGSTVAVPYEGKLLIGTLFHKALYCSLK
;
A
#
# COMPACT_ATOMS: atom_id res chain seq x y z
N MET A 1 39.47 -35.84 17.35
CA MET A 1 39.56 -34.37 17.09
C MET A 1 39.54 -34.03 15.59
N ALA A 2 40.35 -34.65 14.73
CA ALA A 2 40.38 -34.32 13.29
C ALA A 2 39.08 -34.63 12.53
N ALA A 3 38.40 -35.73 12.83
CA ALA A 3 37.12 -36.09 12.22
C ALA A 3 36.01 -35.08 12.59
N LEU A 4 35.94 -34.65 13.85
CA LEU A 4 34.97 -33.65 14.31
C LEU A 4 35.16 -32.27 13.65
N LYS A 5 36.45 -31.86 13.48
CA LYS A 5 36.76 -30.62 12.72
C LYS A 5 36.33 -30.71 11.26
N LYS A 6 36.51 -31.83 10.59
CA LYS A 6 36.05 -32.01 9.19
C LYS A 6 34.52 -31.96 9.09
N VAL A 7 33.81 -32.60 10.03
CA VAL A 7 32.33 -32.56 10.08
C VAL A 7 31.83 -31.12 10.32
N LEU A 8 32.44 -30.39 11.25
CA LEU A 8 32.11 -28.98 11.52
C LEU A 8 32.35 -28.10 10.29
N ILE A 9 33.49 -28.23 9.62
CA ILE A 9 33.77 -27.47 8.40
C ILE A 9 32.77 -27.80 7.31
N ALA A 10 32.46 -29.09 7.08
CA ALA A 10 31.49 -29.47 6.07
C ALA A 10 30.06 -28.91 6.39
N ALA A 11 29.66 -28.96 7.66
CA ALA A 11 28.38 -28.41 8.10
C ALA A 11 28.32 -26.87 7.90
N THR A 12 29.43 -26.17 8.25
CA THR A 12 29.51 -24.71 8.03
C THR A 12 29.45 -24.35 6.54
N VAL A 13 30.18 -25.07 5.69
CA VAL A 13 30.14 -24.84 4.23
C VAL A 13 28.73 -25.10 3.66
N ALA A 14 28.07 -26.18 4.10
CA ALA A 14 26.70 -26.51 3.70
C ALA A 14 25.71 -25.41 4.14
N ALA A 15 25.83 -24.91 5.37
CA ALA A 15 24.98 -23.82 5.87
C ALA A 15 25.21 -22.52 5.08
N ILE A 16 26.44 -22.17 4.77
CA ILE A 16 26.79 -21.01 3.95
C ILE A 16 26.21 -21.16 2.53
N ALA A 17 26.36 -22.31 1.91
CA ALA A 17 25.82 -22.59 0.58
C ALA A 17 24.30 -22.53 0.56
N ALA A 18 23.62 -23.06 1.58
CA ALA A 18 22.18 -22.97 1.74
C ALA A 18 21.71 -21.53 1.92
N PHE A 19 22.42 -20.74 2.73
CA PHE A 19 22.13 -19.31 2.93
C PHE A 19 22.22 -18.52 1.60
N PHE A 20 23.33 -18.66 0.86
CA PHE A 20 23.47 -17.96 -0.43
C PHE A 20 22.50 -18.46 -1.48
N GLY A 21 22.19 -19.76 -1.49
CA GLY A 21 21.15 -20.32 -2.37
C GLY A 21 19.77 -19.74 -2.06
N HIS A 22 19.41 -19.65 -0.79
CA HIS A 22 18.16 -19.03 -0.36
C HIS A 22 18.11 -17.53 -0.72
N ALA A 23 19.17 -16.77 -0.41
CA ALA A 23 19.28 -15.35 -0.78
C ALA A 23 19.12 -15.12 -2.28
N PHE A 24 19.78 -15.95 -3.10
CA PHE A 24 19.66 -15.88 -4.55
C PHE A 24 18.23 -16.14 -5.03
N LEU A 25 17.56 -17.16 -4.50
CA LEU A 25 16.17 -17.46 -4.86
C LEU A 25 15.22 -16.32 -4.46
N LYS A 26 15.41 -15.72 -3.29
CA LYS A 26 14.59 -14.58 -2.84
C LYS A 26 14.80 -13.35 -3.72
N ILE A 27 16.04 -12.96 -3.99
CA ILE A 27 16.36 -11.81 -4.86
C ILE A 27 15.79 -12.03 -6.27
N ASN A 28 15.96 -13.24 -6.81
CA ASN A 28 15.41 -13.58 -8.14
C ASN A 28 13.87 -13.55 -8.15
N ARG A 29 13.23 -13.96 -7.07
CA ARG A 29 11.77 -13.88 -6.92
C ARG A 29 11.29 -12.42 -6.84
N LEU A 30 12.03 -11.54 -6.17
CA LEU A 30 11.72 -10.11 -6.09
C LEU A 30 11.84 -9.40 -7.44
N SER A 31 12.88 -9.74 -8.22
CA SER A 31 13.07 -9.08 -9.51
C SER A 31 12.05 -9.51 -10.55
N LEU A 32 11.55 -10.76 -10.49
CA LEU A 32 10.71 -11.37 -11.52
C LEU A 32 11.20 -11.09 -12.97
N ALA A 33 12.49 -10.79 -13.12
CA ALA A 33 13.11 -10.24 -14.31
C ALA A 33 13.04 -11.14 -15.56
N SER A 34 12.72 -12.41 -15.38
CA SER A 34 12.56 -13.38 -16.47
C SER A 34 11.12 -13.53 -16.97
N ARG A 35 10.19 -12.79 -16.38
CA ARG A 35 8.76 -12.89 -16.73
C ARG A 35 8.43 -11.93 -17.87
N GLU A 36 7.83 -12.45 -18.95
CA GLU A 36 7.18 -11.60 -19.93
C GLU A 36 6.04 -10.81 -19.27
N MET A 37 6.05 -9.49 -19.48
CA MET A 37 5.00 -8.61 -19.01
C MET A 37 3.76 -8.79 -19.87
N PRO A 38 2.63 -9.19 -19.30
CA PRO A 38 1.39 -9.20 -20.04
C PRO A 38 0.91 -7.76 -20.25
N VAL A 39 0.88 -7.32 -21.50
CA VAL A 39 0.30 -6.02 -21.84
C VAL A 39 -1.20 -6.20 -21.99
N LYS A 40 -1.98 -5.51 -21.17
CA LYS A 40 -3.45 -5.49 -21.18
C LYS A 40 -3.92 -4.07 -20.91
N HIS A 41 -4.06 -3.30 -21.98
CA HIS A 41 -4.50 -1.92 -21.86
C HIS A 41 -6.03 -1.81 -21.78
N LEU A 42 -6.48 -0.81 -21.03
CA LEU A 42 -7.84 -0.31 -21.01
C LEU A 42 -7.91 1.00 -21.80
N LYS A 43 -9.11 1.52 -21.98
CA LYS A 43 -9.27 2.88 -22.52
C LYS A 43 -9.08 3.87 -21.38
N CYS A 44 -7.89 4.46 -21.29
CA CYS A 44 -7.47 5.35 -20.22
C CYS A 44 -7.13 6.76 -20.70
N HIS A 45 -7.05 7.67 -19.75
CA HIS A 45 -6.40 8.96 -19.89
C HIS A 45 -5.78 9.36 -18.54
N TYR A 46 -4.74 10.19 -18.57
CA TYR A 46 -4.14 10.72 -17.36
C TYR A 46 -5.10 11.67 -16.64
N LEU A 47 -5.14 11.58 -15.31
CA LEU A 47 -5.80 12.59 -14.50
C LEU A 47 -5.06 13.91 -14.62
N PRO A 48 -5.74 15.02 -14.95
CA PRO A 48 -5.11 16.34 -14.98
C PRO A 48 -4.66 16.74 -13.56
N ASN A 49 -3.65 17.60 -13.48
CA ASN A 49 -3.12 18.16 -12.22
C ASN A 49 -2.42 17.16 -11.28
N ILE A 50 -2.32 15.87 -11.64
CA ILE A 50 -1.55 14.88 -10.90
C ILE A 50 -0.27 14.62 -11.67
N GLU A 51 0.86 15.16 -11.18
CA GLU A 51 2.15 15.02 -11.84
C GLU A 51 3.05 13.97 -11.20
N TYR A 52 2.98 13.83 -9.87
CA TYR A 52 3.83 12.95 -9.09
C TYR A 52 3.00 12.10 -8.13
N GLY A 53 2.72 10.87 -8.53
CA GLY A 53 1.98 9.93 -7.73
C GLY A 53 0.48 10.02 -7.99
N ALA A 54 -0.23 9.44 -7.32
CA ALA A 54 -1.28 9.18 -6.38
C ALA A 54 -0.89 7.83 -5.77
N GLU A 55 -0.05 7.90 -4.76
CA GLU A 55 0.49 6.69 -4.15
C GLU A 55 -0.64 5.86 -3.57
N ASP A 56 -1.63 6.54 -2.98
CA ASP A 56 -2.85 5.90 -2.54
C ASP A 56 -4.10 6.68 -2.96
N ILE A 57 -5.18 5.95 -3.20
CA ILE A 57 -6.49 6.47 -3.60
C ILE A 57 -7.56 5.68 -2.88
N THR A 58 -8.48 6.37 -2.22
CA THR A 58 -9.64 5.73 -1.62
C THR A 58 -10.93 6.41 -2.06
N VAL A 59 -12.05 5.68 -2.13
CA VAL A 59 -13.31 6.20 -2.65
C VAL A 59 -14.46 5.93 -1.67
N LEU A 60 -15.30 6.94 -1.46
CA LEU A 60 -16.56 6.80 -0.75
C LEU A 60 -17.64 6.16 -1.65
N LYS A 61 -18.66 5.58 -1.03
CA LYS A 61 -19.78 4.93 -1.74
C LYS A 61 -20.53 5.86 -2.69
N ASP A 62 -20.51 7.15 -2.43
CA ASP A 62 -21.13 8.20 -3.24
C ASP A 62 -20.25 8.72 -4.38
N GLY A 63 -19.05 8.15 -4.58
CA GLY A 63 -18.16 8.47 -5.68
C GLY A 63 -17.17 9.59 -5.41
N LEU A 64 -17.07 10.09 -4.19
CA LEU A 64 -16.05 11.03 -3.81
C LEU A 64 -14.74 10.28 -3.52
N ALA A 65 -13.69 10.51 -4.31
CA ALA A 65 -12.39 9.90 -4.18
C ALA A 65 -11.37 10.88 -3.58
N PHE A 66 -10.49 10.38 -2.71
CA PHE A 66 -9.36 11.11 -2.14
C PHE A 66 -8.05 10.49 -2.64
N LEU A 67 -7.04 11.35 -2.90
CA LEU A 67 -5.76 10.94 -3.42
C LEU A 67 -4.64 11.56 -2.59
N SER A 68 -3.64 10.78 -2.21
CA SER A 68 -2.36 11.24 -1.66
C SER A 68 -1.32 11.34 -2.76
N THR A 69 -0.54 12.44 -2.81
CA THR A 69 0.44 12.67 -3.87
C THR A 69 1.74 13.23 -3.33
N GLY A 70 2.82 13.08 -4.10
CA GLY A 70 4.10 13.72 -3.83
C GLY A 70 4.91 13.02 -2.74
N LEU A 71 4.70 11.74 -2.47
CA LEU A 71 5.52 10.97 -1.56
C LEU A 71 6.99 11.06 -1.98
N HIS A 72 7.86 11.43 -1.05
CA HIS A 72 9.30 11.60 -1.29
C HIS A 72 10.13 11.10 -0.11
N ASP A 73 11.43 10.90 -0.35
CA ASP A 73 12.37 10.42 0.68
C ASP A 73 11.96 9.12 1.40
N TYR A 74 11.12 8.31 0.75
CA TYR A 74 10.70 7.02 1.25
C TYR A 74 11.54 5.91 0.61
N LEU A 75 12.06 4.96 1.40
CA LEU A 75 12.88 3.82 0.94
C LEU A 75 14.18 4.19 0.18
N ASP A 76 14.76 5.37 0.42
CA ASP A 76 15.93 5.87 -0.30
C ASP A 76 15.75 5.88 -1.84
N MET A 77 14.51 5.90 -2.32
CA MET A 77 14.18 6.03 -3.74
C MET A 77 14.46 7.45 -4.23
N PRO A 78 14.71 7.62 -5.54
CA PRO A 78 14.88 8.95 -6.10
C PRO A 78 13.67 9.84 -5.79
N SER A 79 13.91 11.03 -5.26
CA SER A 79 12.86 12.03 -5.10
C SER A 79 12.54 12.63 -6.47
N PHE A 80 11.28 12.56 -6.88
CA PHE A 80 10.81 13.15 -8.16
C PHE A 80 10.30 14.58 -7.97
N SER A 81 10.05 14.99 -6.72
CA SER A 81 9.67 16.34 -6.36
C SER A 81 10.40 16.76 -5.08
N ASN A 82 10.79 18.02 -5.01
CA ASN A 82 11.27 18.66 -3.77
C ASN A 82 10.16 19.46 -3.09
N GLU A 83 8.94 19.42 -3.65
CA GLU A 83 7.78 20.09 -3.06
C GLU A 83 7.10 19.19 -2.03
N PRO A 84 6.47 19.77 -1.00
CA PRO A 84 5.65 19.00 -0.08
C PRO A 84 4.55 18.23 -0.82
N GLY A 85 4.17 17.08 -0.28
CA GLY A 85 3.06 16.31 -0.81
C GLY A 85 1.72 17.02 -0.67
N LYS A 86 0.72 16.56 -1.39
CA LYS A 86 -0.60 17.18 -1.47
C LYS A 86 -1.69 16.14 -1.37
N MET A 87 -2.87 16.61 -0.96
CA MET A 87 -4.11 15.83 -1.00
C MET A 87 -5.04 16.39 -2.05
N TYR A 88 -5.70 15.50 -2.78
CA TYR A 88 -6.70 15.88 -3.79
C TYR A 88 -8.03 15.19 -3.51
N VAL A 89 -9.11 15.82 -3.97
CA VAL A 89 -10.45 15.24 -4.04
C VAL A 89 -10.91 15.19 -5.48
N LEU A 90 -11.67 14.14 -5.83
CA LEU A 90 -12.18 13.91 -7.18
C LEU A 90 -13.63 13.39 -7.08
N ASP A 91 -14.57 14.11 -7.67
CA ASP A 91 -15.96 13.67 -7.82
C ASP A 91 -16.08 12.78 -9.09
N LEU A 92 -16.25 11.48 -8.89
CA LEU A 92 -16.38 10.48 -9.97
C LEU A 92 -17.77 10.52 -10.65
N LEU A 93 -18.76 11.16 -10.05
CA LEU A 93 -20.09 11.36 -10.64
C LEU A 93 -20.11 12.54 -11.61
N HIS A 94 -19.13 13.42 -11.52
CA HIS A 94 -19.02 14.54 -12.45
C HIS A 94 -18.73 14.02 -13.87
N PRO A 95 -19.36 14.55 -14.93
CA PRO A 95 -19.16 14.09 -16.33
C PRO A 95 -17.71 14.18 -16.83
N LYS A 96 -16.90 15.05 -16.25
CA LYS A 96 -15.47 15.20 -16.48
C LYS A 96 -14.76 15.30 -15.12
N PRO A 97 -14.48 14.16 -14.47
CA PRO A 97 -13.82 14.16 -13.17
C PRO A 97 -12.47 14.89 -13.27
N THR A 98 -12.26 15.87 -12.42
CA THR A 98 -11.01 16.64 -12.36
C THR A 98 -10.57 16.75 -10.91
N PRO A 99 -9.35 16.31 -10.57
CA PRO A 99 -8.83 16.42 -9.21
C PRO A 99 -8.74 17.89 -8.77
N VAL A 100 -9.20 18.19 -7.57
CA VAL A 100 -9.11 19.48 -6.90
C VAL A 100 -8.19 19.35 -5.71
N GLU A 101 -7.18 20.23 -5.60
CA GLU A 101 -6.26 20.25 -4.45
C GLU A 101 -7.00 20.68 -3.18
N LEU A 102 -6.89 19.90 -2.13
CA LEU A 102 -7.51 20.16 -0.84
C LEU A 102 -6.69 21.18 -0.03
N GLN A 103 -7.37 22.17 0.52
CA GLN A 103 -6.78 23.17 1.41
C GLN A 103 -6.70 22.61 2.84
N ILE A 104 -5.50 22.41 3.35
CA ILE A 104 -5.31 21.96 4.74
C ILE A 104 -5.31 23.17 5.68
N LYS A 105 -6.20 23.17 6.68
CA LYS A 105 -6.31 24.18 7.74
C LYS A 105 -6.00 23.54 9.10
N GLY A 106 -5.28 24.25 9.96
CA GLY A 106 -4.91 23.82 11.32
C GLY A 106 -3.41 23.94 11.57
N GLU A 107 -2.91 23.28 12.61
CA GLU A 107 -1.53 23.42 13.09
C GLU A 107 -0.58 22.35 12.51
N LEU A 108 -0.74 21.96 11.26
CA LEU A 108 0.14 21.02 10.57
C LEU A 108 1.26 21.77 9.83
N ASP A 109 2.50 21.31 9.98
CA ASP A 109 3.63 21.80 9.16
C ASP A 109 3.54 21.26 7.72
N LEU A 110 3.00 22.08 6.83
CA LEU A 110 2.82 21.72 5.42
C LEU A 110 4.15 21.64 4.66
N ASN A 111 5.24 22.25 5.15
CA ASN A 111 6.53 22.19 4.46
C ASN A 111 7.18 20.82 4.57
N SER A 112 6.80 20.04 5.59
CA SER A 112 7.27 18.67 5.79
C SER A 112 6.19 17.61 5.54
N PHE A 113 5.05 18.02 4.98
CA PHE A 113 3.94 17.11 4.71
C PHE A 113 4.31 16.15 3.59
N ASN A 114 4.27 14.86 3.90
CA ASN A 114 4.70 13.78 3.04
C ASN A 114 3.71 12.61 3.14
N PRO A 115 2.52 12.76 2.52
CA PRO A 115 1.43 11.79 2.65
C PRO A 115 1.71 10.50 1.90
N HIS A 116 1.29 9.39 2.50
CA HIS A 116 1.41 8.03 2.00
C HIS A 116 0.04 7.36 1.94
N GLY A 117 -0.15 6.20 2.61
CA GLY A 117 -1.44 5.52 2.69
C GLY A 117 -2.54 6.36 3.33
N ILE A 118 -3.77 6.22 2.86
CA ILE A 118 -4.92 7.00 3.31
C ILE A 118 -6.14 6.12 3.54
N SER A 119 -7.02 6.55 4.43
CA SER A 119 -8.31 5.92 4.63
C SER A 119 -9.38 6.93 4.98
N VAL A 120 -10.62 6.67 4.57
CA VAL A 120 -11.77 7.50 4.91
C VAL A 120 -12.71 6.75 5.85
N TYR A 121 -13.29 7.49 6.78
CA TYR A 121 -14.36 7.02 7.64
C TYR A 121 -15.51 8.03 7.63
N THR A 122 -16.71 7.56 7.36
CA THR A 122 -17.94 8.35 7.48
C THR A 122 -18.62 7.99 8.79
N ASP A 123 -18.84 8.97 9.65
CA ASP A 123 -19.58 8.78 10.90
C ASP A 123 -21.07 8.67 10.60
N GLU A 124 -21.68 7.55 10.95
CA GLU A 124 -23.11 7.29 10.71
C GLU A 124 -24.04 8.17 11.57
N ALA A 125 -23.50 8.88 12.59
CA ALA A 125 -24.30 9.70 13.47
C ALA A 125 -24.60 11.10 12.89
N ASP A 126 -23.66 11.66 12.11
CA ASP A 126 -23.76 13.04 11.61
C ASP A 126 -23.25 13.22 10.17
N ASP A 127 -22.96 12.12 9.47
CA ASP A 127 -22.39 12.08 8.13
C ASP A 127 -21.02 12.82 7.99
N SER A 128 -20.33 13.06 9.11
CA SER A 128 -18.99 13.64 9.09
C SER A 128 -18.00 12.70 8.41
N ILE A 129 -17.19 13.26 7.49
CA ILE A 129 -16.15 12.52 6.78
C ILE A 129 -14.79 12.81 7.46
N TYR A 130 -14.16 11.76 7.96
CA TYR A 130 -12.81 11.79 8.50
C TYR A 130 -11.85 11.17 7.51
N LEU A 131 -10.72 11.85 7.26
CA LEU A 131 -9.64 11.36 6.43
C LEU A 131 -8.41 11.11 7.32
N PHE A 132 -7.92 9.89 7.27
CA PHE A 132 -6.70 9.46 7.94
C PHE A 132 -5.59 9.42 6.91
N VAL A 133 -4.46 10.02 7.23
CA VAL A 133 -3.31 10.14 6.33
C VAL A 133 -2.05 9.71 7.04
N VAL A 134 -1.39 8.70 6.54
CA VAL A 134 -0.02 8.38 6.95
C VAL A 134 0.89 9.49 6.46
N ASN A 135 1.69 10.06 7.36
CA ASN A 135 2.56 11.20 7.07
C ASN A 135 4.00 10.89 7.52
N HIS A 136 4.98 11.20 6.66
CA HIS A 136 6.40 10.94 6.92
C HIS A 136 7.24 12.24 7.03
N PRO A 137 6.94 13.15 7.96
CA PRO A 137 7.73 14.36 8.10
C PRO A 137 9.16 14.00 8.54
N GLN A 138 10.15 14.44 7.78
CA GLN A 138 11.57 14.19 8.07
C GLN A 138 11.89 12.70 8.31
N ARG A 139 11.29 11.81 7.52
CA ARG A 139 11.42 10.33 7.61
C ARG A 139 10.89 9.73 8.93
N LYS A 140 10.08 10.44 9.70
CA LYS A 140 9.33 9.89 10.84
C LYS A 140 8.01 9.33 10.33
N SER A 141 7.38 8.50 11.13
CA SER A 141 6.07 7.93 10.79
C SER A 141 5.04 8.40 11.80
N GLN A 142 3.95 8.97 11.30
CA GLN A 142 2.82 9.42 12.11
C GLN A 142 1.53 9.38 11.29
N VAL A 143 0.39 9.49 11.93
CA VAL A 143 -0.93 9.53 11.29
C VAL A 143 -1.58 10.87 11.59
N GLU A 144 -2.02 11.56 10.54
CA GLU A 144 -2.81 12.77 10.63
C GLU A 144 -4.29 12.45 10.47
N ILE A 145 -5.11 12.97 11.35
CA ILE A 145 -6.57 12.84 11.29
C ILE A 145 -7.16 14.18 10.91
N PHE A 146 -7.91 14.19 9.81
CA PHE A 146 -8.59 15.38 9.29
C PHE A 146 -10.10 15.16 9.28
N ARG A 147 -10.84 16.27 9.33
CA ARG A 147 -12.24 16.33 8.95
C ARG A 147 -12.36 17.01 7.59
N PHE A 148 -12.99 16.35 6.64
CA PHE A 148 -13.29 16.93 5.33
C PHE A 148 -14.49 17.89 5.43
N VAL A 149 -14.38 19.03 4.76
CA VAL A 149 -15.44 20.03 4.63
C VAL A 149 -15.67 20.30 3.14
N TRP A 150 -16.92 20.38 2.74
CA TRP A 150 -17.35 20.42 1.34
C TRP A 150 -16.86 21.62 0.51
N ASP A 151 -16.14 22.56 1.07
CA ASP A 151 -15.44 23.66 0.38
C ASP A 151 -13.97 23.28 0.02
N ASP A 152 -13.73 22.03 -0.31
CA ASP A 152 -12.40 21.46 -0.62
C ASP A 152 -11.38 21.69 0.51
N THR A 153 -11.82 21.62 1.75
CA THR A 153 -11.00 21.87 2.92
C THR A 153 -10.85 20.61 3.79
N LEU A 154 -9.60 20.33 4.20
CA LEU A 154 -9.26 19.41 5.27
C LEU A 154 -8.93 20.19 6.54
N VAL A 155 -9.73 20.02 7.58
CA VAL A 155 -9.44 20.59 8.91
C VAL A 155 -8.65 19.57 9.71
N HIS A 156 -7.39 19.89 10.02
CA HIS A 156 -6.53 19.03 10.83
C HIS A 156 -7.05 18.98 12.26
N LEU A 157 -7.30 17.78 12.76
CA LEU A 157 -7.83 17.53 14.09
C LEU A 157 -6.76 17.04 15.05
N LYS A 158 -5.90 16.11 14.59
CA LYS A 158 -4.98 15.41 15.47
C LYS A 158 -3.82 14.80 14.70
N THR A 159 -2.64 14.84 15.31
CA THR A 159 -1.47 14.03 14.94
C THR A 159 -1.31 12.89 15.93
N VAL A 160 -1.22 11.66 15.42
CA VAL A 160 -0.95 10.46 16.22
C VAL A 160 0.47 9.98 15.94
N ALA A 161 1.32 10.01 16.96
CA ALA A 161 2.66 9.43 16.91
C ALA A 161 2.83 8.47 18.11
N HIS A 162 3.29 7.25 17.82
CA HIS A 162 3.49 6.22 18.84
C HIS A 162 4.66 5.31 18.48
N PRO A 163 5.43 4.77 19.44
CA PRO A 163 6.56 3.88 19.15
C PRO A 163 6.22 2.62 18.34
N LEU A 164 4.99 2.11 18.44
CA LEU A 164 4.52 0.99 17.63
C LEU A 164 4.18 1.39 16.19
N LEU A 165 3.96 2.68 15.89
CA LEU A 165 3.73 3.23 14.55
C LEU A 165 5.06 3.73 13.96
N HIS A 166 6.03 2.83 13.83
CA HIS A 166 7.41 3.23 13.52
C HIS A 166 7.72 3.29 12.01
N SER A 167 6.98 2.56 11.18
CA SER A 167 7.20 2.45 9.73
C SER A 167 5.87 2.23 9.03
N VAL A 168 4.91 3.11 9.33
CA VAL A 168 3.56 2.97 8.79
C VAL A 168 3.60 3.15 7.27
N ASN A 169 3.00 2.21 6.54
CA ASN A 169 2.81 2.29 5.11
C ASN A 169 1.38 2.70 4.78
N ASP A 170 0.41 1.94 5.26
CA ASP A 170 -0.99 2.15 4.95
C ASP A 170 -1.87 2.00 6.21
N ILE A 171 -3.14 2.40 6.08
CA ILE A 171 -4.06 2.56 7.20
C ILE A 171 -5.50 2.22 6.76
N VAL A 172 -6.28 1.59 7.66
CA VAL A 172 -7.73 1.46 7.50
C VAL A 172 -8.45 1.98 8.73
N ALA A 173 -9.29 2.99 8.54
CA ALA A 173 -10.08 3.60 9.58
C ALA A 173 -11.31 2.73 9.92
N VAL A 174 -11.57 2.55 11.22
CA VAL A 174 -12.70 1.76 11.74
C VAL A 174 -13.57 2.56 12.71
N GLY A 175 -13.22 3.81 12.95
CA GLY A 175 -13.97 4.76 13.78
C GLY A 175 -13.37 6.16 13.64
N PRO A 176 -13.98 7.20 14.26
CA PRO A 176 -13.51 8.59 14.14
C PRO A 176 -12.07 8.83 14.61
N GLU A 177 -11.58 8.01 15.54
CA GLU A 177 -10.20 8.01 16.05
C GLU A 177 -9.65 6.58 16.19
N HIS A 178 -10.18 5.61 15.44
CA HIS A 178 -9.81 4.20 15.54
C HIS A 178 -9.35 3.70 14.19
N PHE A 179 -8.19 3.02 14.16
CA PHE A 179 -7.65 2.49 12.91
C PHE A 179 -6.74 1.29 13.12
N TYR A 180 -6.54 0.54 12.03
CA TYR A 180 -5.40 -0.37 11.89
C TYR A 180 -4.40 0.24 10.93
N ALA A 181 -3.10 0.05 11.20
CA ALA A 181 -2.01 0.52 10.36
C ALA A 181 -0.96 -0.57 10.17
N THR A 182 -0.40 -0.68 8.98
CA THR A 182 0.67 -1.62 8.66
C THR A 182 2.04 -0.99 8.89
N ASN A 183 2.97 -1.71 9.54
CA ASN A 183 4.39 -1.39 9.51
C ASN A 183 5.08 -2.28 8.46
N ASP A 184 5.61 -1.69 7.40
CA ASP A 184 6.15 -2.39 6.23
C ASP A 184 7.59 -2.89 6.40
N ARG A 185 8.27 -2.44 7.44
CA ARG A 185 9.65 -2.82 7.76
C ARG A 185 9.92 -2.75 9.26
N TYR A 186 10.90 -3.52 9.70
CA TYR A 186 11.34 -3.50 11.09
C TYR A 186 12.51 -2.53 11.31
N PHE A 187 13.44 -2.43 10.36
CA PHE A 187 14.59 -1.53 10.44
C PHE A 187 14.48 -0.38 9.44
N HIS A 188 14.80 0.83 9.88
CA HIS A 188 14.91 2.00 9.00
C HIS A 188 16.24 2.04 8.23
N ASN A 189 17.28 1.39 8.76
CA ASN A 189 18.60 1.34 8.11
C ASN A 189 18.63 0.23 7.06
N ALA A 190 19.16 0.54 5.87
CA ALA A 190 19.17 -0.35 4.71
C ALA A 190 19.85 -1.71 4.98
N ALA A 191 21.04 -1.72 5.61
CA ALA A 191 21.79 -2.96 5.78
C ALA A 191 21.07 -4.02 6.64
N PRO A 192 20.56 -3.72 7.87
CA PRO A 192 19.78 -4.70 8.61
C PRO A 192 18.44 -5.01 7.94
N GLN A 193 17.82 -4.07 7.23
CA GLN A 193 16.58 -4.33 6.50
C GLN A 193 16.80 -5.32 5.36
N VAL A 194 17.86 -5.19 4.57
CA VAL A 194 18.24 -6.18 3.54
C VAL A 194 18.41 -7.57 4.17
N LEU A 195 19.00 -7.65 5.37
CA LEU A 195 19.16 -8.93 6.05
C LEU A 195 17.81 -9.55 6.45
N THR A 196 16.83 -8.77 6.89
CA THR A 196 15.48 -9.29 7.18
C THR A 196 14.82 -9.87 5.94
N VAL A 197 14.94 -9.18 4.79
CA VAL A 197 14.43 -9.65 3.50
C VAL A 197 15.11 -10.94 3.07
N VAL A 198 16.45 -10.98 3.10
CA VAL A 198 17.23 -12.16 2.69
C VAL A 198 16.95 -13.37 3.58
N LEU A 199 16.77 -13.16 4.88
CA LEU A 199 16.45 -14.23 5.83
C LEU A 199 14.95 -14.57 5.88
N SER A 200 14.12 -13.84 5.16
CA SER A 200 12.64 -13.98 5.22
C SER A 200 12.09 -13.88 6.64
N LEU A 201 12.53 -12.85 7.38
CA LEU A 201 12.10 -12.67 8.76
C LEU A 201 10.75 -11.94 8.78
N PRO A 202 9.68 -12.58 9.28
CA PRO A 202 8.33 -12.02 9.25
C PRO A 202 8.13 -11.10 10.47
N TRP A 203 8.82 -9.96 10.48
CA TRP A 203 8.84 -9.03 11.62
C TRP A 203 7.96 -7.80 11.41
N CYS A 204 7.30 -7.69 10.25
CA CYS A 204 6.31 -6.67 10.02
C CYS A 204 4.98 -7.04 10.66
N ASN A 205 4.16 -6.04 10.95
CA ASN A 205 2.94 -6.22 11.72
C ASN A 205 1.84 -5.23 11.33
N VAL A 206 0.66 -5.49 11.88
CA VAL A 206 -0.48 -4.57 11.91
C VAL A 206 -0.64 -4.07 13.33
N VAL A 207 -0.76 -2.76 13.51
CA VAL A 207 -0.99 -2.09 14.78
C VAL A 207 -2.43 -1.57 14.81
N TYR A 208 -3.15 -1.83 15.89
CA TYR A 208 -4.41 -1.19 16.22
C TYR A 208 -4.16 0.02 17.10
N TYR A 209 -4.83 1.12 16.77
CA TYR A 209 -4.84 2.35 17.54
C TYR A 209 -6.27 2.75 17.93
N SER A 210 -6.43 3.10 19.20
CA SER A 210 -7.53 3.91 19.72
C SER A 210 -6.99 4.96 20.68
N PRO A 211 -7.79 5.94 21.12
CA PRO A 211 -7.37 6.89 22.16
C PRO A 211 -6.99 6.23 23.50
N GLU A 212 -7.53 5.02 23.76
CA GLU A 212 -7.33 4.29 25.02
C GLU A 212 -6.15 3.33 24.97
N GLU A 213 -5.86 2.75 23.80
CA GLU A 213 -4.78 1.76 23.67
C GLU A 213 -4.11 1.78 22.30
N VAL A 214 -2.84 1.39 22.28
CA VAL A 214 -2.09 1.08 21.05
C VAL A 214 -1.42 -0.26 21.22
N ARG A 215 -1.68 -1.20 20.32
CA ARG A 215 -1.15 -2.56 20.41
C ARG A 215 -0.90 -3.18 19.04
N GLU A 216 -0.05 -4.17 18.99
CA GLU A 216 0.03 -5.07 17.83
C GLU A 216 -1.27 -5.86 17.71
N ALA A 217 -1.89 -5.82 16.54
CA ALA A 217 -3.12 -6.53 16.24
C ALA A 217 -2.86 -7.85 15.49
N ALA A 218 -1.87 -7.86 14.61
CA ALA A 218 -1.38 -9.05 13.90
C ALA A 218 0.11 -8.88 13.59
N GLY A 219 0.84 -10.00 13.53
CA GLY A 219 2.26 -10.04 13.17
C GLY A 219 2.57 -11.26 12.32
N GLY A 220 3.85 -11.49 12.06
CA GLY A 220 4.27 -12.63 11.26
C GLY A 220 4.21 -12.39 9.76
N ILE A 221 4.23 -11.13 9.32
CA ILE A 221 4.17 -10.68 7.93
C ILE A 221 5.58 -10.26 7.48
N GLN A 222 5.97 -10.55 6.25
CA GLN A 222 7.32 -10.20 5.78
C GLN A 222 7.44 -8.72 5.36
N SER A 223 6.40 -8.18 4.70
CA SER A 223 6.32 -6.77 4.31
C SER A 223 4.87 -6.35 4.24
N ALA A 224 4.30 -5.99 5.41
CA ALA A 224 2.92 -5.53 5.51
C ALA A 224 2.80 -4.15 4.86
N ASN A 225 2.08 -4.07 3.75
CA ASN A 225 1.92 -2.85 2.94
C ASN A 225 0.45 -2.40 2.98
N GLY A 226 -0.28 -2.49 1.89
CA GLY A 226 -1.67 -2.07 1.83
C GLY A 226 -2.58 -2.81 2.82
N ILE A 227 -3.55 -2.12 3.37
CA ILE A 227 -4.54 -2.66 4.29
C ILE A 227 -5.93 -2.11 3.99
N ASN A 228 -6.93 -2.98 3.94
CA ASN A 228 -8.31 -2.55 3.79
C ASN A 228 -9.29 -3.51 4.47
N ILE A 229 -10.57 -3.14 4.53
CA ILE A 229 -11.61 -3.86 5.26
C ILE A 229 -12.72 -4.34 4.31
N SER A 230 -13.29 -5.51 4.58
CA SER A 230 -14.45 -6.02 3.84
C SER A 230 -15.67 -5.10 4.02
N PRO A 231 -16.63 -5.07 3.06
CA PRO A 231 -17.81 -4.22 3.15
C PRO A 231 -18.70 -4.47 4.38
N ASP A 232 -18.67 -5.71 4.92
CA ASP A 232 -19.37 -6.10 6.16
C ASP A 232 -18.56 -5.81 7.43
N LYS A 233 -17.36 -5.20 7.27
CA LYS A 233 -16.43 -4.85 8.34
C LYS A 233 -15.91 -6.04 9.17
N ARG A 234 -16.06 -7.26 8.65
CA ARG A 234 -15.69 -8.50 9.35
C ARG A 234 -14.27 -8.95 9.08
N TYR A 235 -13.73 -8.66 7.91
CA TYR A 235 -12.40 -9.11 7.50
C TYR A 235 -11.49 -7.94 7.19
N ILE A 236 -10.23 -8.06 7.61
CA ILE A 236 -9.12 -7.17 7.25
C ILE A 236 -8.24 -7.90 6.25
N TYR A 237 -7.86 -7.21 5.17
CA TYR A 237 -6.96 -7.69 4.13
C TYR A 237 -5.66 -6.92 4.23
N VAL A 238 -4.53 -7.63 4.17
CA VAL A 238 -3.20 -7.03 4.20
C VAL A 238 -2.36 -7.59 3.05
N SER A 239 -1.76 -6.74 2.24
CA SER A 239 -0.81 -7.21 1.23
C SER A 239 0.54 -7.52 1.88
N ASP A 240 1.03 -8.77 1.73
CA ASP A 240 2.42 -9.12 1.98
C ASP A 240 3.19 -9.09 0.67
N VAL A 241 3.87 -7.96 0.43
CA VAL A 241 4.57 -7.69 -0.82
C VAL A 241 5.65 -8.73 -1.10
N LEU A 242 6.40 -9.14 -0.07
CA LEU A 242 7.55 -10.03 -0.21
C LEU A 242 7.17 -11.51 -0.32
N ASP A 243 5.99 -11.90 0.18
CA ASP A 243 5.45 -13.24 -0.01
C ASP A 243 4.51 -13.34 -1.21
N HIS A 244 4.22 -12.21 -1.88
CA HIS A 244 3.39 -12.13 -3.08
C HIS A 244 1.96 -12.63 -2.86
N GLU A 245 1.38 -12.26 -1.73
CA GLU A 245 0.05 -12.71 -1.33
C GLU A 245 -0.74 -11.63 -0.59
N VAL A 246 -2.02 -11.89 -0.39
CA VAL A 246 -2.90 -11.09 0.47
C VAL A 246 -3.31 -11.94 1.65
N ASP A 247 -2.95 -11.50 2.85
CA ASP A 247 -3.37 -12.09 4.10
C ASP A 247 -4.78 -11.66 4.46
N VAL A 248 -5.56 -12.60 4.94
CA VAL A 248 -6.94 -12.41 5.39
C VAL A 248 -7.02 -12.66 6.88
N PHE A 249 -7.47 -11.65 7.61
CA PHE A 249 -7.72 -11.74 9.04
C PHE A 249 -9.21 -11.55 9.33
N GLU A 250 -9.76 -12.31 10.25
CA GLU A 250 -11.08 -12.06 10.82
C GLU A 250 -10.94 -11.07 11.98
N ARG A 251 -11.74 -10.01 11.95
CA ARG A 251 -11.82 -9.00 13.00
C ARG A 251 -12.86 -9.45 14.02
N LEU A 252 -12.42 -9.70 15.24
CA LEU A 252 -13.25 -10.13 16.36
C LEU A 252 -13.63 -8.95 17.27
N ASP A 253 -14.55 -9.22 18.19
CA ASP A 253 -14.89 -8.28 19.26
C ASP A 253 -13.63 -7.85 20.03
N GLY A 254 -13.49 -6.56 20.36
CA GLY A 254 -12.31 -6.00 20.98
C GLY A 254 -11.16 -5.76 20.01
N GLU A 255 -11.47 -5.69 18.71
CA GLU A 255 -10.51 -5.31 17.67
C GLU A 255 -9.30 -6.26 17.52
N GLN A 256 -9.46 -7.52 17.90
CA GLN A 256 -8.45 -8.56 17.67
C GLN A 256 -8.51 -9.09 16.23
N LEU A 257 -7.35 -9.29 15.62
CA LEU A 257 -7.25 -9.91 14.30
C LEU A 257 -6.81 -11.36 14.45
N VAL A 258 -7.56 -12.27 13.82
CA VAL A 258 -7.24 -13.69 13.77
C VAL A 258 -6.98 -14.09 12.33
N TYR A 259 -5.79 -14.62 12.06
CA TYR A 259 -5.42 -15.09 10.73
C TYR A 259 -6.37 -16.21 10.25
N VAL A 260 -6.86 -16.06 9.02
CA VAL A 260 -7.76 -17.02 8.36
C VAL A 260 -7.02 -17.79 7.28
N LYS A 261 -6.41 -17.07 6.34
CA LYS A 261 -5.67 -17.64 5.19
C LYS A 261 -4.89 -16.56 4.45
N SER A 262 -4.02 -17.00 3.51
CA SER A 262 -3.43 -16.15 2.49
C SER A 262 -3.95 -16.54 1.10
N VAL A 263 -3.99 -15.55 0.20
CA VAL A 263 -4.32 -15.72 -1.21
C VAL A 263 -3.13 -15.29 -2.05
N ALA A 264 -2.49 -16.25 -2.72
CA ALA A 264 -1.34 -15.97 -3.57
C ALA A 264 -1.75 -15.16 -4.81
N VAL A 265 -1.12 -14.01 -5.01
CA VAL A 265 -1.30 -13.15 -6.19
C VAL A 265 -0.14 -13.29 -7.18
N GLY A 266 1.03 -13.75 -6.71
CA GLY A 266 2.22 -13.97 -7.52
C GLY A 266 2.82 -12.67 -8.07
N ARG A 267 2.58 -11.54 -7.43
CA ARG A 267 2.98 -10.17 -7.81
C ARG A 267 3.43 -9.40 -6.59
N LEU A 268 4.21 -8.35 -6.82
CA LEU A 268 4.58 -7.37 -5.79
C LEU A 268 3.45 -6.34 -5.70
N CYS A 269 2.44 -6.61 -4.90
CA CYS A 269 1.27 -5.75 -4.75
C CYS A 269 1.38 -4.88 -3.51
N GLN A 270 0.97 -3.63 -3.64
CA GLN A 270 1.02 -2.62 -2.58
C GLN A 270 -0.38 -2.37 -2.02
N ASN A 271 -1.00 -1.22 -2.32
CA ASN A 271 -2.25 -0.82 -1.70
C ASN A 271 -3.44 -1.67 -2.16
N ILE A 272 -4.39 -1.82 -1.25
CA ILE A 272 -5.60 -2.62 -1.42
C ILE A 272 -6.80 -1.71 -1.43
N GLU A 273 -7.65 -1.84 -2.45
CA GLU A 273 -9.00 -1.29 -2.43
C GLU A 273 -10.04 -2.38 -2.54
N VAL A 274 -11.20 -2.15 -1.92
CA VAL A 274 -12.31 -3.11 -1.88
C VAL A 274 -13.53 -2.48 -2.53
N ASP A 275 -14.03 -3.12 -3.59
CA ASP A 275 -15.28 -2.72 -4.22
C ASP A 275 -16.45 -2.83 -3.22
N HIS A 276 -17.06 -1.71 -2.91
CA HIS A 276 -18.13 -1.62 -1.90
C HIS A 276 -19.40 -2.43 -2.25
N VAL A 277 -19.59 -2.74 -3.54
CA VAL A 277 -20.77 -3.45 -4.04
C VAL A 277 -20.52 -4.95 -4.12
N THR A 278 -19.37 -5.33 -4.69
CA THR A 278 -19.07 -6.74 -4.98
C THR A 278 -18.21 -7.41 -3.90
N GLY A 279 -17.47 -6.62 -3.10
CA GLY A 279 -16.46 -7.11 -2.18
C GLY A 279 -15.20 -7.66 -2.88
N ASP A 280 -15.05 -7.43 -4.19
CA ASP A 280 -13.85 -7.78 -4.93
C ASP A 280 -12.68 -6.92 -4.45
N VAL A 281 -11.53 -7.54 -4.26
CA VAL A 281 -10.29 -6.87 -3.81
C VAL A 281 -9.47 -6.47 -5.04
N TRP A 282 -9.04 -5.23 -5.07
CA TRP A 282 -8.25 -4.67 -6.14
C TRP A 282 -6.89 -4.22 -5.61
N LEU A 283 -5.84 -4.45 -6.40
CA LEU A 283 -4.46 -4.23 -5.98
C LEU A 283 -3.68 -3.52 -7.10
N GLY A 284 -2.95 -2.47 -6.71
CA GLY A 284 -1.89 -1.93 -7.54
C GLY A 284 -0.61 -2.73 -7.32
N CYS A 285 0.01 -3.19 -8.39
CA CYS A 285 1.17 -4.06 -8.33
C CYS A 285 2.22 -3.63 -9.35
N HIS A 286 3.45 -4.07 -9.14
CA HIS A 286 4.53 -3.90 -10.10
C HIS A 286 5.29 -5.23 -10.29
N PRO A 287 5.83 -5.48 -11.49
CA PRO A 287 6.42 -6.78 -11.79
C PRO A 287 7.86 -6.91 -11.31
N ASP A 288 8.58 -5.81 -11.09
CA ASP A 288 10.01 -5.82 -10.81
C ASP A 288 10.42 -4.70 -9.83
N ALA A 289 10.68 -5.09 -8.57
CA ALA A 289 11.13 -4.17 -7.54
C ALA A 289 12.51 -3.56 -7.82
N THR A 290 13.36 -4.24 -8.60
CA THR A 290 14.71 -3.73 -8.90
C THR A 290 14.66 -2.62 -9.93
N LYS A 291 13.77 -2.70 -10.91
CA LYS A 291 13.51 -1.61 -11.85
C LYS A 291 12.86 -0.43 -11.16
N LEU A 292 11.91 -0.69 -10.24
CA LEU A 292 11.26 0.36 -9.45
C LEU A 292 12.30 1.13 -8.60
N SER A 293 13.22 0.44 -7.93
CA SER A 293 14.21 1.07 -7.06
C SER A 293 15.32 1.82 -7.80
N LYS A 294 15.69 1.37 -9.01
CA LYS A 294 16.75 2.00 -9.82
C LYS A 294 16.24 3.17 -10.64
N PHE A 295 14.99 3.09 -11.05
CA PHE A 295 14.32 4.01 -11.97
C PHE A 295 15.23 4.44 -13.14
N ASP A 296 15.45 3.52 -14.05
CA ASP A 296 16.11 3.81 -15.31
C ASP A 296 15.05 4.15 -16.36
N PRO A 297 15.03 5.36 -16.94
CA PRO A 297 14.08 5.73 -17.99
C PRO A 297 14.15 4.83 -19.25
N GLU A 298 15.30 4.20 -19.49
CA GLU A 298 15.47 3.25 -20.61
C GLU A 298 14.92 1.86 -20.30
N GLU A 299 14.77 1.55 -18.99
CA GLU A 299 14.19 0.31 -18.48
C GLU A 299 13.11 0.59 -17.44
N PRO A 300 11.99 1.23 -17.79
CA PRO A 300 11.01 1.67 -16.83
C PRO A 300 10.37 0.48 -16.07
N PRO A 301 9.98 0.68 -14.79
CA PRO A 301 9.19 -0.31 -14.07
C PRO A 301 7.79 -0.39 -14.67
N GLY A 302 7.31 -1.61 -14.89
CA GLY A 302 5.95 -1.83 -15.37
C GLY A 302 4.89 -1.60 -14.30
N SER A 303 3.64 -1.76 -14.70
CA SER A 303 2.44 -1.65 -13.84
C SER A 303 1.51 -2.81 -14.08
N GLU A 304 0.92 -3.35 -13.03
CA GLU A 304 -0.10 -4.41 -13.09
C GLU A 304 -1.23 -4.13 -12.11
N ILE A 305 -2.47 -4.34 -12.54
CA ILE A 305 -3.63 -4.28 -11.65
C ILE A 305 -4.23 -5.67 -11.54
N ILE A 306 -4.30 -6.16 -10.33
CA ILE A 306 -4.84 -7.47 -9.97
C ILE A 306 -6.18 -7.30 -9.28
N LYS A 307 -7.12 -8.17 -9.64
CA LYS A 307 -8.39 -8.29 -8.94
C LYS A 307 -8.55 -9.70 -8.37
N ILE A 308 -9.00 -9.78 -7.12
CA ILE A 308 -9.35 -11.03 -6.46
C ILE A 308 -10.86 -11.04 -6.21
N LYS A 309 -11.55 -11.99 -6.84
CA LYS A 309 -12.97 -12.24 -6.59
C LYS A 309 -13.15 -13.27 -5.49
N SER A 310 -14.17 -13.05 -4.66
CA SER A 310 -14.57 -14.01 -3.60
C SER A 310 -13.39 -14.43 -2.72
N ILE A 311 -12.60 -13.46 -2.26
CA ILE A 311 -11.35 -13.69 -1.52
C ILE A 311 -11.54 -14.61 -0.30
N ILE A 312 -12.71 -14.59 0.35
CA ILE A 312 -13.03 -15.40 1.53
C ILE A 312 -13.35 -16.86 1.16
N SER A 313 -13.75 -17.14 -0.10
CA SER A 313 -14.13 -18.49 -0.53
C SER A 313 -12.93 -19.44 -0.57
N ASP A 314 -13.21 -20.76 -0.60
CA ASP A 314 -12.15 -21.78 -0.76
C ASP A 314 -11.43 -21.71 -2.12
N GLN A 315 -12.04 -21.07 -3.11
CA GLN A 315 -11.50 -20.91 -4.46
C GLN A 315 -11.60 -19.45 -4.93
N PRO A 316 -10.76 -18.55 -4.39
CA PRO A 316 -10.69 -17.17 -4.88
C PRO A 316 -10.16 -17.14 -6.32
N VAL A 317 -10.68 -16.19 -7.12
CA VAL A 317 -10.27 -16.04 -8.51
C VAL A 317 -9.41 -14.78 -8.67
N VAL A 318 -8.14 -14.98 -9.00
CA VAL A 318 -7.16 -13.90 -9.22
C VAL A 318 -7.06 -13.61 -10.72
N THR A 319 -7.29 -12.37 -11.13
CA THR A 319 -7.28 -11.93 -12.53
C THR A 319 -6.43 -10.68 -12.73
N LEU A 320 -5.74 -10.60 -13.88
CA LEU A 320 -5.07 -9.37 -14.33
C LEU A 320 -6.12 -8.49 -15.03
N GLU A 321 -6.30 -7.27 -14.57
CA GLU A 321 -7.25 -6.31 -15.15
C GLU A 321 -6.59 -5.25 -16.01
N TYR A 322 -5.37 -4.85 -15.70
CA TYR A 322 -4.52 -3.95 -16.48
C TYR A 322 -3.07 -4.41 -16.39
N GLY A 323 -2.30 -4.23 -17.46
CA GLY A 323 -0.87 -4.51 -17.50
C GLY A 323 -0.17 -3.62 -18.52
N ASP A 324 0.92 -3.00 -18.11
CA ASP A 324 1.75 -2.11 -18.94
C ASP A 324 3.23 -2.33 -18.63
N ASP A 325 4.08 -2.26 -19.64
CA ASP A 325 5.52 -2.47 -19.53
C ASP A 325 6.30 -1.22 -19.03
N GLY A 326 5.57 -0.17 -18.66
CA GLY A 326 6.10 1.10 -18.15
C GLY A 326 6.06 2.24 -19.17
N HIS A 327 5.56 2.01 -20.37
CA HIS A 327 5.47 3.07 -21.38
C HIS A 327 4.26 3.99 -21.19
N GLU A 328 3.13 3.46 -20.73
CA GLU A 328 1.96 4.26 -20.37
C GLU A 328 1.96 4.61 -18.86
N LEU A 329 2.24 3.62 -18.00
CA LEU A 329 2.19 3.82 -16.56
C LEU A 329 3.35 3.09 -15.85
N MET A 330 4.05 3.78 -14.97
CA MET A 330 5.19 3.26 -14.24
C MET A 330 4.88 3.10 -12.75
N GLY A 331 5.06 1.87 -12.22
CA GLY A 331 5.05 1.60 -10.79
C GLY A 331 3.70 1.83 -10.13
N SER A 332 2.64 1.15 -10.61
CA SER A 332 1.30 1.22 -9.99
C SER A 332 1.32 0.71 -8.56
N THR A 333 0.65 1.45 -7.67
CA THR A 333 0.56 1.17 -6.23
C THR A 333 -0.86 0.89 -5.77
N VAL A 334 -1.86 1.47 -6.44
CA VAL A 334 -3.27 1.36 -6.06
C VAL A 334 -4.17 1.26 -7.27
N ALA A 335 -5.32 0.61 -7.13
CA ALA A 335 -6.36 0.55 -8.15
C ALA A 335 -7.75 0.58 -7.52
N VAL A 336 -8.56 1.56 -7.90
CA VAL A 336 -9.87 1.83 -7.29
C VAL A 336 -10.98 1.69 -8.32
N PRO A 337 -11.84 0.67 -8.22
CA PRO A 337 -13.00 0.53 -9.09
C PRO A 337 -14.16 1.42 -8.62
N TYR A 338 -14.85 2.04 -9.57
CA TYR A 338 -16.10 2.73 -9.29
C TYR A 338 -17.02 2.76 -10.52
N GLU A 339 -18.20 2.18 -10.46
CA GLU A 339 -19.24 2.18 -11.50
C GLU A 339 -18.75 1.93 -12.95
N GLY A 340 -17.90 0.91 -13.12
CA GLY A 340 -17.34 0.55 -14.43
C GLY A 340 -16.20 1.45 -14.88
N LYS A 341 -15.63 2.22 -13.97
CA LYS A 341 -14.40 2.99 -14.09
C LYS A 341 -13.33 2.39 -13.19
N LEU A 342 -12.09 2.75 -13.47
CA LEU A 342 -10.93 2.34 -12.68
C LEU A 342 -9.97 3.54 -12.59
N LEU A 343 -9.67 3.93 -11.36
CA LEU A 343 -8.56 4.83 -11.05
C LEU A 343 -7.32 3.98 -10.80
N ILE A 344 -6.18 4.37 -11.34
CA ILE A 344 -4.90 3.71 -11.07
C ILE A 344 -3.91 4.77 -10.61
N GLY A 345 -3.37 4.58 -9.41
CA GLY A 345 -2.33 5.42 -8.85
C GLY A 345 -0.95 4.77 -8.94
N THR A 346 0.08 5.59 -8.73
CA THR A 346 1.48 5.19 -8.83
C THR A 346 2.31 5.82 -7.72
N LEU A 347 3.46 5.25 -7.45
CA LEU A 347 4.38 5.79 -6.46
C LEU A 347 4.89 7.20 -6.82
N PHE A 348 5.23 7.44 -8.08
CA PHE A 348 5.91 8.67 -8.51
C PHE A 348 5.57 9.15 -9.94
N HIS A 349 4.80 8.37 -10.69
CA HIS A 349 4.38 8.75 -12.04
C HIS A 349 3.01 9.44 -12.00
N LYS A 350 2.27 9.41 -13.06
CA LYS A 350 0.91 9.98 -13.17
C LYS A 350 -0.14 9.01 -12.65
N ALA A 351 -1.36 9.48 -12.54
CA ALA A 351 -2.51 8.64 -12.29
C ALA A 351 -3.38 8.50 -13.55
N LEU A 352 -3.99 7.32 -13.73
CA LEU A 352 -4.89 7.00 -14.83
C LEU A 352 -6.35 6.95 -14.38
N TYR A 353 -7.23 7.41 -15.28
CA TYR A 353 -8.67 7.17 -15.22
C TYR A 353 -9.08 6.35 -16.43
N CYS A 354 -9.58 5.15 -16.21
CA CYS A 354 -9.83 4.14 -17.22
C CYS A 354 -11.30 3.72 -17.27
N SER A 355 -11.73 3.17 -18.42
CA SER A 355 -13.01 2.48 -18.55
C SER A 355 -12.80 0.98 -18.46
N LEU A 356 -13.54 0.30 -17.58
CA LEU A 356 -13.56 -1.17 -17.44
C LEU A 356 -14.44 -1.87 -18.49
N LYS A 357 -15.06 -1.12 -19.42
CA LYS A 357 -15.96 -1.64 -20.48
C LYS A 357 -15.40 -1.37 -21.85
#